data_24964481f4550a83b13b260689aa4011
#
_entry.id   24964481f4550a83b13b260689aa4011
#
_cell.length_a   1.000
_cell.length_b   1.000
_cell.length_c   1.000
_cell.angle_alpha   90.00
_cell.angle_beta   90.00
_cell.angle_gamma   90.00
#
_symmetry.space_group_name_H-M   'P 1'
#
loop_
_entity.id
_entity.type
_entity.pdbx_description
1 polymer ?
#
loop_
_entity_poly.entity_id
_entity_poly.type
_entity_poly.pdbx_seq_one_letter_code
_entity_poly.pdbx_strand_id
1 'polypeptide(L)'
;VIGADEEIFEMNNGCICCTVRGDLIRIIGNLLKRKDRFDYMVIETTGLADPAPVAQTFFVDDEMKRRLLLDGIVTVVDSKHIWEHLDTSPEAKEQIAFADVILLNKIDLVPPAEVDRLEARIRAINVMAKIHRTKDAQVEINRLLNIGAFDLSRKLDIDPNFLGEEAHQHDPSVFSVA
;
A
#
# COMPACT_ATOMS: atom_id res chain seq x y z
N VAL A 1 8.96 -17.76 15.57
CA VAL A 1 8.65 -17.76 14.13
C VAL A 1 8.07 -19.13 13.87
N ILE A 2 6.76 -19.20 13.72
CA ILE A 2 6.06 -20.37 13.21
C ILE A 2 6.35 -20.37 11.72
N GLY A 3 6.94 -21.45 11.20
CA GLY A 3 7.25 -21.57 9.77
C GLY A 3 5.97 -21.38 8.96
N ALA A 4 5.84 -20.23 8.35
CA ALA A 4 4.85 -20.00 7.32
C ALA A 4 5.47 -20.46 6.00
N ASP A 5 4.80 -21.34 5.27
CA ASP A 5 5.13 -21.61 3.88
C ASP A 5 4.70 -20.38 3.08
N GLU A 6 5.63 -19.45 2.83
CA GLU A 6 5.39 -18.28 2.01
C GLU A 6 5.51 -18.67 0.53
N GLU A 7 4.44 -18.51 -0.24
CA GLU A 7 4.51 -18.55 -1.70
C GLU A 7 4.60 -17.10 -2.22
N ILE A 8 5.70 -16.76 -2.88
CA ILE A 8 5.92 -15.44 -3.48
C ILE A 8 5.60 -15.51 -4.97
N PHE A 9 4.74 -14.59 -5.44
CA PHE A 9 4.41 -14.42 -6.86
C PHE A 9 4.88 -13.05 -7.32
N GLU A 10 5.83 -13.03 -8.24
CA GLU A 10 6.31 -11.79 -8.85
C GLU A 10 5.56 -11.50 -10.16
N MET A 11 5.17 -10.25 -10.35
CA MET A 11 4.51 -9.78 -11.57
C MET A 11 5.49 -8.88 -12.33
N ASN A 12 6.00 -9.36 -13.46
CA ASN A 12 7.06 -8.71 -14.24
C ASN A 12 6.53 -7.71 -15.29
N ASN A 13 5.57 -6.85 -15.00
CA ASN A 13 5.11 -5.90 -16.01
C ASN A 13 4.93 -4.49 -15.41
N GLY A 14 5.79 -3.59 -15.87
CA GLY A 14 5.96 -2.25 -15.41
C GLY A 14 4.89 -1.23 -15.82
N CYS A 15 3.61 -1.57 -15.87
CA CYS A 15 2.56 -0.56 -16.04
C CYS A 15 1.28 -1.01 -15.34
N ILE A 16 0.88 -0.29 -14.28
CA ILE A 16 -0.34 -0.56 -13.48
C ILE A 16 -1.60 -0.03 -14.22
N CYS A 17 -1.69 -0.24 -15.51
CA CYS A 17 -2.92 0.00 -16.26
C CYS A 17 -3.75 -1.29 -16.38
N CYS A 18 -4.80 -1.29 -17.17
CA CYS A 18 -5.80 -2.37 -17.29
C CYS A 18 -5.24 -3.80 -17.36
N THR A 19 -4.01 -4.00 -17.87
CA THR A 19 -3.35 -5.31 -17.98
C THR A 19 -2.98 -5.87 -16.62
N VAL A 20 -2.43 -5.05 -15.72
CA VAL A 20 -2.02 -5.49 -14.37
C VAL A 20 -3.22 -5.82 -13.49
N ARG A 21 -4.33 -5.07 -13.61
CA ARG A 21 -5.57 -5.40 -12.90
C ARG A 21 -6.08 -6.79 -13.31
N GLY A 22 -6.12 -7.09 -14.63
CA GLY A 22 -6.54 -8.39 -15.13
C GLY A 22 -5.62 -9.53 -14.67
N ASP A 23 -4.31 -9.32 -14.68
CA ASP A 23 -3.35 -10.29 -14.19
C ASP A 23 -3.45 -10.50 -12.68
N LEU A 24 -3.62 -9.43 -11.91
CA LEU A 24 -3.83 -9.52 -10.46
C LEU A 24 -5.08 -10.34 -10.13
N ILE A 25 -6.23 -10.05 -10.77
CA ILE A 25 -7.47 -10.83 -10.61
C ILE A 25 -7.23 -12.30 -10.94
N ARG A 26 -6.55 -12.61 -12.05
CA ARG A 26 -6.24 -13.97 -12.47
C ARG A 26 -5.35 -14.70 -11.45
N ILE A 27 -4.31 -14.05 -10.93
CA ILE A 27 -3.41 -14.62 -9.92
C ILE A 27 -4.18 -14.86 -8.63
N ILE A 28 -4.91 -13.88 -8.12
CA ILE A 28 -5.72 -14.01 -6.91
C ILE A 28 -6.77 -15.11 -7.10
N GLY A 29 -7.48 -15.15 -8.24
CA GLY A 29 -8.45 -16.21 -8.54
C GLY A 29 -7.83 -17.61 -8.51
N ASN A 30 -6.59 -17.77 -8.98
CA ASN A 30 -5.86 -19.04 -8.88
C ASN A 30 -5.47 -19.38 -7.43
N LEU A 31 -5.06 -18.39 -6.65
CA LEU A 31 -4.75 -18.56 -5.22
C LEU A 31 -6.00 -18.96 -4.44
N LEU A 32 -7.14 -18.35 -4.73
CA LEU A 32 -8.42 -18.66 -4.07
C LEU A 32 -8.92 -20.08 -4.32
N LYS A 33 -8.46 -20.78 -5.35
CA LYS A 33 -8.70 -22.23 -5.53
C LYS A 33 -8.01 -23.06 -4.45
N ARG A 34 -7.02 -22.49 -3.76
CA ARG A 34 -6.22 -23.12 -2.70
C ARG A 34 -6.38 -22.39 -1.36
N LYS A 35 -7.56 -21.75 -1.13
CA LYS A 35 -7.85 -20.90 0.03
C LYS A 35 -7.63 -21.57 1.39
N ASP A 36 -7.69 -22.89 1.45
CA ASP A 36 -7.48 -23.65 2.70
C ASP A 36 -5.99 -23.71 3.13
N ARG A 37 -5.09 -23.07 2.36
CA ARG A 37 -3.65 -23.06 2.61
C ARG A 37 -3.11 -21.74 3.15
N PHE A 38 -3.93 -20.69 3.19
CA PHE A 38 -3.50 -19.39 3.71
C PHE A 38 -4.65 -18.64 4.36
N ASP A 39 -4.35 -17.87 5.38
CA ASP A 39 -5.30 -17.02 6.10
C ASP A 39 -5.23 -15.57 5.62
N TYR A 40 -4.07 -15.13 5.14
CA TYR A 40 -3.81 -13.77 4.68
C TYR A 40 -3.09 -13.76 3.33
N MET A 41 -3.31 -12.68 2.60
CA MET A 41 -2.59 -12.35 1.37
C MET A 41 -2.00 -10.96 1.54
N VAL A 42 -0.70 -10.83 1.27
CA VAL A 42 0.00 -9.55 1.26
C VAL A 42 0.37 -9.23 -0.18
N ILE A 43 0.04 -8.03 -0.64
CA ILE A 43 0.38 -7.54 -1.98
C ILE A 43 1.35 -6.39 -1.80
N GLU A 44 2.56 -6.54 -2.34
CA GLU A 44 3.56 -5.49 -2.37
C GLU A 44 3.53 -4.80 -3.73
N THR A 45 3.39 -3.48 -3.71
CA THR A 45 3.60 -2.63 -4.89
C THR A 45 5.04 -2.12 -4.89
N THR A 46 5.65 -2.01 -6.06
CA THR A 46 7.04 -1.56 -6.19
C THR A 46 7.15 -0.05 -6.22
N GLY A 47 8.16 0.48 -5.53
CA GLY A 47 8.56 1.88 -5.59
C GLY A 47 7.47 2.88 -5.21
N LEU A 48 7.31 3.93 -6.01
CA LEU A 48 6.31 4.98 -5.83
C LEU A 48 4.99 4.69 -6.57
N ALA A 49 4.59 3.43 -6.66
CA ALA A 49 3.33 3.06 -7.31
C ALA A 49 2.12 3.57 -6.51
N ASP A 50 1.12 4.09 -7.23
CA ASP A 50 -0.17 4.44 -6.65
C ASP A 50 -0.88 3.16 -6.13
N PRO A 51 -1.27 3.09 -4.85
CA PRO A 51 -1.97 1.93 -4.30
C PRO A 51 -3.44 1.83 -4.75
N ALA A 52 -4.03 2.92 -5.25
CA ALA A 52 -5.45 2.99 -5.55
C ALA A 52 -5.90 1.95 -6.60
N PRO A 53 -5.23 1.74 -7.75
CA PRO A 53 -5.65 0.74 -8.75
C PRO A 53 -5.64 -0.70 -8.21
N VAL A 54 -4.68 -1.02 -7.33
CA VAL A 54 -4.61 -2.33 -6.67
C VAL A 54 -5.78 -2.49 -5.71
N ALA A 55 -6.00 -1.50 -4.84
CA ALA A 55 -7.11 -1.51 -3.88
C ALA A 55 -8.49 -1.56 -4.57
N GLN A 56 -8.68 -0.80 -5.66
CA GLN A 56 -9.92 -0.82 -6.48
C GLN A 56 -10.31 -2.22 -6.95
N THR A 57 -9.33 -3.07 -7.26
CA THR A 57 -9.57 -4.43 -7.75
C THR A 57 -10.48 -5.23 -6.82
N PHE A 58 -10.36 -5.01 -5.50
CA PHE A 58 -11.15 -5.68 -4.48
C PHE A 58 -12.60 -5.20 -4.41
N PHE A 59 -12.93 -4.07 -5.03
CA PHE A 59 -14.27 -3.47 -5.03
C PHE A 59 -14.97 -3.51 -6.38
N VAL A 60 -14.23 -3.69 -7.46
CA VAL A 60 -14.80 -3.71 -8.82
C VAL A 60 -15.09 -5.14 -9.27
N ASP A 61 -14.25 -6.10 -8.93
CA ASP A 61 -14.44 -7.50 -9.28
C ASP A 61 -15.39 -8.21 -8.32
N ASP A 62 -16.42 -8.85 -8.86
CA ASP A 62 -17.46 -9.49 -8.05
C ASP A 62 -17.00 -10.74 -7.31
N GLU A 63 -16.01 -11.46 -7.81
CA GLU A 63 -15.43 -12.61 -7.10
C GLU A 63 -14.58 -12.13 -5.92
N MET A 64 -13.76 -11.11 -6.14
CA MET A 64 -12.93 -10.52 -5.10
C MET A 64 -13.79 -9.98 -3.95
N LYS A 65 -14.83 -9.18 -4.26
CA LYS A 65 -15.79 -8.65 -3.26
C LYS A 65 -16.40 -9.71 -2.36
N ARG A 66 -16.74 -10.87 -2.95
CA ARG A 66 -17.44 -11.94 -2.20
C ARG A 66 -16.49 -12.78 -1.35
N ARG A 67 -15.23 -12.87 -1.71
CA ARG A 67 -14.30 -13.87 -1.16
C ARG A 67 -13.18 -13.26 -0.33
N LEU A 68 -12.90 -11.99 -0.51
CA LEU A 68 -11.79 -11.28 0.12
C LEU A 68 -12.28 -10.03 0.85
N LEU A 69 -11.57 -9.67 1.88
CA LEU A 69 -11.72 -8.42 2.60
C LEU A 69 -10.38 -7.68 2.53
N LEU A 70 -10.39 -6.45 2.06
CA LEU A 70 -9.22 -5.59 2.16
C LEU A 70 -9.10 -5.09 3.60
N ASP A 71 -8.10 -5.58 4.30
CA ASP A 71 -7.90 -5.33 5.73
C ASP A 71 -7.30 -3.94 6.00
N GLY A 72 -6.36 -3.53 5.18
CA GLY A 72 -5.72 -2.21 5.28
C GLY A 72 -4.62 -2.01 4.26
N ILE A 73 -4.22 -0.76 4.09
CA ILE A 73 -3.08 -0.34 3.27
C ILE A 73 -1.96 0.09 4.21
N VAL A 74 -0.80 -0.58 4.07
CA VAL A 74 0.39 -0.30 4.87
C VAL A 74 1.43 0.41 3.98
N THR A 75 1.85 1.59 4.37
CA THR A 75 2.91 2.34 3.69
C THR A 75 4.18 2.35 4.53
N VAL A 76 5.30 1.94 3.92
CA VAL A 76 6.62 2.00 4.55
C VAL A 76 7.32 3.28 4.12
N VAL A 77 7.66 4.13 5.09
CA VAL A 77 8.29 5.44 4.87
C VAL A 77 9.74 5.40 5.33
N ASP A 78 10.67 5.68 4.42
CA ASP A 78 12.09 5.86 4.74
C ASP A 78 12.30 7.22 5.41
N SER A 79 12.49 7.24 6.74
CA SER A 79 12.63 8.48 7.51
C SER A 79 13.82 9.33 7.08
N LYS A 80 14.85 8.71 6.50
CA LYS A 80 16.07 9.42 6.08
C LYS A 80 15.89 10.15 4.74
N HIS A 81 15.15 9.58 3.79
CA HIS A 81 15.10 10.09 2.42
C HIS A 81 13.76 10.71 2.03
N ILE A 82 12.70 10.51 2.82
CA ILE A 82 11.34 10.94 2.46
C ILE A 82 11.23 12.46 2.27
N TRP A 83 12.04 13.27 2.96
CA TRP A 83 12.01 14.72 2.84
C TRP A 83 12.23 15.21 1.41
N GLU A 84 13.09 14.52 0.64
CA GLU A 84 13.38 14.84 -0.74
C GLU A 84 12.16 14.63 -1.66
N HIS A 85 11.24 13.74 -1.25
CA HIS A 85 10.09 13.33 -2.03
C HIS A 85 8.77 13.98 -1.57
N LEU A 86 8.64 14.34 -0.29
CA LEU A 86 7.40 14.91 0.25
C LEU A 86 6.92 16.18 -0.44
N ASP A 87 7.83 16.98 -1.00
CA ASP A 87 7.44 18.22 -1.67
C ASP A 87 7.51 18.12 -3.20
N THR A 88 8.20 17.12 -3.74
CA THR A 88 8.47 16.96 -5.16
C THR A 88 7.71 15.80 -5.84
N SER A 89 7.29 14.78 -5.08
CA SER A 89 6.58 13.62 -5.63
C SER A 89 5.12 13.61 -5.19
N PRO A 90 4.17 13.74 -6.12
CA PRO A 90 2.74 13.52 -5.88
C PRO A 90 2.47 12.10 -5.37
N GLU A 91 3.13 11.10 -5.95
CA GLU A 91 2.94 9.68 -5.63
C GLU A 91 3.30 9.37 -4.17
N ALA A 92 4.38 9.97 -3.65
CA ALA A 92 4.76 9.82 -2.25
C ALA A 92 3.68 10.39 -1.30
N LYS A 93 3.05 11.52 -1.68
CA LYS A 93 1.93 12.09 -0.93
C LYS A 93 0.69 11.20 -1.01
N GLU A 94 0.38 10.67 -2.17
CA GLU A 94 -0.74 9.76 -2.40
C GLU A 94 -0.59 8.48 -1.58
N GLN A 95 0.58 7.85 -1.60
CA GLN A 95 0.86 6.68 -0.77
C GLN A 95 0.65 6.95 0.73
N ILE A 96 1.05 8.14 1.22
CA ILE A 96 0.82 8.54 2.61
C ILE A 96 -0.66 8.82 2.85
N ALA A 97 -1.33 9.52 1.94
CA ALA A 97 -2.75 9.86 2.08
C ALA A 97 -3.64 8.61 2.10
N PHE A 98 -3.34 7.62 1.26
CA PHE A 98 -4.08 6.37 1.17
C PHE A 98 -3.72 5.35 2.27
N ALA A 99 -2.65 5.55 3.03
CA ALA A 99 -2.25 4.62 4.09
C ALA A 99 -3.30 4.53 5.21
N ASP A 100 -3.52 3.33 5.72
CA ASP A 100 -4.25 3.06 6.96
C ASP A 100 -3.26 2.88 8.13
N VAL A 101 -2.09 2.31 7.80
CA VAL A 101 -0.95 2.18 8.72
C VAL A 101 0.31 2.69 8.03
N ILE A 102 1.13 3.43 8.75
CA ILE A 102 2.42 3.92 8.29
C ILE A 102 3.53 3.36 9.19
N LEU A 103 4.47 2.65 8.57
CA LEU A 103 5.70 2.28 9.21
C LEU A 103 6.75 3.36 8.92
N LEU A 104 6.96 4.25 9.89
CA LEU A 104 8.02 5.25 9.82
C LEU A 104 9.34 4.57 10.14
N ASN A 105 9.98 4.05 9.10
CA ASN A 105 11.13 3.15 9.21
C ASN A 105 12.46 3.88 9.15
N LYS A 106 13.54 3.20 9.56
CA LYS A 106 14.91 3.73 9.63
C LYS A 106 15.05 4.92 10.58
N ILE A 107 14.28 4.95 11.66
CA ILE A 107 14.34 6.03 12.67
C ILE A 107 15.70 6.11 13.37
N ASP A 108 16.47 5.02 13.36
CA ASP A 108 17.82 4.93 13.88
C ASP A 108 18.85 5.70 13.05
N LEU A 109 18.51 6.06 11.81
CA LEU A 109 19.39 6.83 10.90
C LEU A 109 19.08 8.34 10.91
N VAL A 110 18.14 8.78 11.77
CA VAL A 110 17.64 10.16 11.80
C VAL A 110 17.61 10.68 13.23
N PRO A 111 18.01 11.93 13.50
CA PRO A 111 17.88 12.51 14.83
C PRO A 111 16.43 12.48 15.34
N PRO A 112 16.20 12.20 16.64
CA PRO A 112 14.83 12.11 17.20
C PRO A 112 13.94 13.31 16.90
N ALA A 113 14.49 14.53 16.98
CA ALA A 113 13.77 15.76 16.69
C ALA A 113 13.30 15.85 15.22
N GLU A 114 14.06 15.27 14.28
CA GLU A 114 13.65 15.19 12.87
C GLU A 114 12.57 14.14 12.67
N VAL A 115 12.63 13.01 13.38
CA VAL A 115 11.57 12.00 13.35
C VAL A 115 10.26 12.61 13.83
N ASP A 116 10.28 13.41 14.91
CA ASP A 116 9.10 14.11 15.44
C ASP A 116 8.51 15.09 14.40
N ARG A 117 9.38 15.86 13.74
CA ARG A 117 8.96 16.78 12.67
C ARG A 117 8.36 16.05 11.48
N LEU A 118 8.97 14.94 11.08
CA LEU A 118 8.49 14.12 9.98
C LEU A 118 7.13 13.51 10.31
N GLU A 119 6.96 12.94 11.49
CA GLU A 119 5.66 12.41 11.93
C GLU A 119 4.59 13.52 11.92
N ALA A 120 4.90 14.72 12.41
CA ALA A 120 3.97 15.84 12.35
C ALA A 120 3.61 16.22 10.91
N ARG A 121 4.56 16.19 9.97
CA ARG A 121 4.31 16.46 8.55
C ARG A 121 3.44 15.38 7.91
N ILE A 122 3.68 14.11 8.22
CA ILE A 122 2.87 12.98 7.75
C ILE A 122 1.44 13.09 8.30
N ARG A 123 1.27 13.43 9.58
CA ARG A 123 -0.06 13.65 10.19
C ARG A 123 -0.82 14.81 9.56
N ALA A 124 -0.13 15.82 9.05
CA ALA A 124 -0.76 16.92 8.30
C ALA A 124 -1.31 16.46 6.93
N ILE A 125 -0.76 15.38 6.36
CA ILE A 125 -1.28 14.76 5.12
C ILE A 125 -2.37 13.74 5.45
N ASN A 126 -2.13 12.89 6.46
CA ASN A 126 -3.06 11.83 6.85
C ASN A 126 -3.16 11.72 8.39
N VAL A 127 -4.15 12.39 8.95
CA VAL A 127 -4.40 12.42 10.40
C VAL A 127 -4.90 11.07 10.93
N MET A 128 -5.49 10.24 10.06
CA MET A 128 -6.18 9.00 10.46
C MET A 128 -5.26 7.78 10.49
N ALA A 129 -4.14 7.82 9.75
CA ALA A 129 -3.23 6.70 9.70
C ALA A 129 -2.60 6.40 11.07
N LYS A 130 -2.51 5.13 11.42
CA LYS A 130 -1.76 4.67 12.58
C LYS A 130 -0.27 4.67 12.24
N ILE A 131 0.55 5.47 12.94
CA ILE A 131 1.98 5.55 12.69
C ILE A 131 2.74 4.71 13.71
N HIS A 132 3.61 3.83 13.22
CA HIS A 132 4.55 3.06 14.02
C HIS A 132 5.97 3.45 13.63
N ARG A 133 6.75 3.91 14.62
CA ARG A 133 8.19 4.18 14.45
C ARG A 133 8.94 2.86 14.50
N THR A 134 9.68 2.55 13.45
CA THR A 134 10.33 1.25 13.30
C THR A 134 11.80 1.39 12.87
N LYS A 135 12.55 0.35 13.22
CA LYS A 135 13.86 0.04 12.68
C LYS A 135 13.78 -1.33 12.02
N ASP A 136 14.38 -1.48 10.83
CA ASP A 136 14.35 -2.72 10.05
C ASP A 136 12.91 -3.26 9.84
N ALA A 137 11.94 -2.34 9.73
CA ALA A 137 10.50 -2.61 9.64
C ALA A 137 9.95 -3.52 10.76
N GLN A 138 10.63 -3.61 11.90
CA GLN A 138 10.21 -4.44 13.03
C GLN A 138 8.95 -3.88 13.69
N VAL A 139 7.88 -4.64 13.60
CA VAL A 139 6.58 -4.33 14.20
C VAL A 139 5.86 -5.64 14.54
N GLU A 140 5.04 -5.63 15.57
CA GLU A 140 4.20 -6.78 15.90
C GLU A 140 3.18 -7.02 14.77
N ILE A 141 3.12 -8.24 14.26
CA ILE A 141 2.30 -8.59 13.09
C ILE A 141 0.80 -8.31 13.29
N ASN A 142 0.30 -8.42 14.51
CA ASN A 142 -1.08 -8.10 14.88
C ASN A 142 -1.41 -6.60 14.78
N ARG A 143 -0.42 -5.74 14.55
CA ARG A 143 -0.62 -4.32 14.25
C ARG A 143 -0.79 -4.05 12.76
N LEU A 144 -0.56 -5.06 11.92
CA LEU A 144 -0.62 -4.98 10.46
C LEU A 144 -1.71 -5.85 9.86
N LEU A 145 -2.00 -7.01 10.48
CA LEU A 145 -2.95 -7.98 9.97
C LEU A 145 -4.17 -8.08 10.90
N ASN A 146 -5.33 -8.29 10.29
CA ASN A 146 -6.64 -8.40 10.95
C ASN A 146 -6.98 -7.15 11.77
N ILE A 147 -6.65 -5.99 11.21
CA ILE A 147 -6.84 -4.69 11.87
C ILE A 147 -8.14 -3.99 11.48
N GLY A 148 -8.79 -4.44 10.38
CA GLY A 148 -10.02 -3.86 9.86
C GLY A 148 -9.90 -2.34 9.64
N ALA A 149 -8.75 -1.88 9.16
CA ALA A 149 -8.45 -0.46 9.10
C ALA A 149 -8.92 0.20 7.79
N PHE A 150 -9.17 -0.59 6.74
CA PHE A 150 -9.62 -0.05 5.47
C PHE A 150 -11.06 0.46 5.59
N ASP A 151 -11.25 1.71 5.21
CA ASP A 151 -12.56 2.36 5.14
C ASP A 151 -12.78 2.95 3.74
N LEU A 152 -13.69 2.34 2.99
CA LEU A 152 -14.00 2.76 1.62
C LEU A 152 -14.55 4.20 1.57
N SER A 153 -15.40 4.58 2.53
CA SER A 153 -15.98 5.93 2.57
C SER A 153 -14.87 6.98 2.69
N ARG A 154 -13.89 6.72 3.56
CA ARG A 154 -12.73 7.60 3.71
C ARG A 154 -11.87 7.66 2.45
N LYS A 155 -11.70 6.53 1.72
CA LYS A 155 -10.96 6.55 0.45
C LYS A 155 -11.68 7.36 -0.62
N LEU A 156 -13.01 7.32 -0.65
CA LEU A 156 -13.83 8.15 -1.53
C LEU A 156 -13.79 9.64 -1.16
N ASP A 157 -13.58 9.98 0.11
CA ASP A 157 -13.36 11.37 0.55
C ASP A 157 -12.00 11.90 0.06
N ILE A 158 -10.97 11.04 -0.01
CA ILE A 158 -9.63 11.37 -0.52
C ILE A 158 -9.66 11.45 -2.05
N ASP A 159 -10.22 10.46 -2.70
CA ASP A 159 -10.38 10.35 -4.14
C ASP A 159 -11.84 9.98 -4.50
N PRO A 160 -12.69 10.95 -4.86
CA PRO A 160 -14.07 10.69 -5.26
C PRO A 160 -14.21 9.76 -6.47
N ASN A 161 -13.18 9.66 -7.30
CA ASN A 161 -13.14 8.79 -8.48
C ASN A 161 -12.56 7.41 -8.18
N PHE A 162 -12.24 7.10 -6.91
CA PHE A 162 -11.61 5.85 -6.50
C PHE A 162 -12.28 4.59 -7.07
N LEU A 163 -13.59 4.57 -7.26
CA LEU A 163 -14.32 3.46 -7.89
C LEU A 163 -14.62 3.68 -9.38
N GLY A 164 -14.22 4.82 -9.94
CA GLY A 164 -14.45 5.16 -11.35
C GLY A 164 -13.48 4.50 -12.32
N GLU A 165 -13.82 4.47 -13.60
CA GLU A 165 -12.97 3.93 -14.68
C GLU A 165 -12.01 4.98 -15.26
N GLU A 166 -11.72 6.09 -14.60
CA GLU A 166 -10.85 7.11 -15.17
C GLU A 166 -9.41 6.61 -15.31
N ALA A 167 -8.91 6.73 -16.54
CA ALA A 167 -7.53 6.47 -16.87
C ALA A 167 -6.64 7.51 -16.18
N HIS A 168 -5.92 7.10 -15.13
CA HIS A 168 -4.86 7.90 -14.55
C HIS A 168 -3.85 8.22 -15.66
N GLN A 169 -3.64 9.51 -15.93
CA GLN A 169 -2.60 9.95 -16.87
C GLN A 169 -1.25 9.66 -16.19
N HIS A 170 -0.56 8.67 -16.72
CA HIS A 170 0.81 8.39 -16.30
C HIS A 170 1.74 9.46 -16.84
N ASP A 171 2.58 10.02 -15.98
CA ASP A 171 3.72 10.78 -16.41
C ASP A 171 4.71 9.82 -17.11
N PRO A 172 4.94 9.97 -18.43
CA PRO A 172 5.82 9.06 -19.17
C PRO A 172 7.30 9.22 -18.81
N SER A 173 7.64 10.10 -17.87
CA SER A 173 9.02 10.34 -17.43
C SER A 173 9.50 9.40 -16.31
N VAL A 174 8.61 8.60 -15.71
CA VAL A 174 8.99 7.63 -14.69
C VAL A 174 9.38 6.30 -15.35
N PHE A 175 10.67 6.14 -15.64
CA PHE A 175 11.23 4.86 -16.07
C PHE A 175 11.69 4.07 -14.84
N SER A 176 11.18 2.84 -14.68
CA SER A 176 11.78 1.88 -13.77
C SER A 176 13.04 1.34 -14.43
N VAL A 177 14.19 1.55 -13.81
CA VAL A 177 15.45 0.92 -14.20
C VAL A 177 15.52 -0.41 -13.44
N ALA A 178 15.48 -1.50 -14.19
CA ALA A 178 15.74 -2.85 -13.70
C ALA A 178 17.24 -3.07 -13.47
#